data_b5178908da4283593149bf360e7f16d9
#
_entry.id   b5178908da4283593149bf360e7f16d9
#
_cell.length_a   1.000
_cell.length_b   1.000
_cell.length_c   1.000
_cell.angle_alpha   90.00
_cell.angle_beta   90.00
_cell.angle_gamma   90.00
#
_symmetry.space_group_name_H-M   'P 1'
#
loop_
_entity.id
_entity.type
_entity.pdbx_description
1 polymer ?
#
loop_
_entity_poly.entity_id
_entity_poly.type
_entity_poly.pdbx_seq_one_letter_code
_entity_poly.pdbx_strand_id
1 'polypeptide(L)'
;MDTIKALIKRLKSYFKKEWNFDDYPTKTWENPNAGNDKVAYGAGIVYWSGMVGHGETPKKALIALNDSFKLYTENNDDLPRPGTKVPFKFASTENIDKYEKTAVDFFKEVLNMDYYGGFYSDGSILALFEPYDNDEVAKEMKKAIIKRTLLLYGVDITDIYDEPLWKIFEMIEKEK
;
A
#
# COMPACT_ATOMS: atom_id res chain seq x y z
N MET A 1 16.14 3.27 23.84
CA MET A 1 15.35 2.24 24.55
C MET A 1 14.88 1.14 23.61
N ASP A 2 14.39 1.46 22.43
CA ASP A 2 13.87 0.47 21.46
C ASP A 2 14.93 -0.50 20.92
N THR A 3 16.16 -0.02 20.70
CA THR A 3 17.29 -0.85 20.27
C THR A 3 17.61 -1.97 21.28
N ILE A 4 17.55 -1.65 22.59
CA ILE A 4 17.81 -2.65 23.65
C ILE A 4 16.69 -3.69 23.68
N LYS A 5 15.42 -3.26 23.57
CA LYS A 5 14.28 -4.18 23.47
C LYS A 5 14.42 -5.11 22.27
N ALA A 6 14.78 -4.56 21.11
CA ALA A 6 14.99 -5.32 19.90
C ALA A 6 16.11 -6.36 20.06
N LEU A 7 17.24 -5.98 20.65
CA LEU A 7 18.35 -6.91 20.92
C LEU A 7 17.93 -8.06 21.84
N ILE A 8 17.21 -7.76 22.93
CA ILE A 8 16.72 -8.79 23.87
C ILE A 8 15.76 -9.75 23.15
N LYS A 9 14.81 -9.23 22.38
CA LYS A 9 13.85 -10.06 21.62
C LYS A 9 14.58 -10.92 20.58
N ARG A 10 15.57 -10.36 19.90
CA ARG A 10 16.42 -11.09 18.95
C ARG A 10 17.19 -12.23 19.64
N LEU A 11 17.81 -12.00 20.78
CA LEU A 11 18.50 -13.04 21.53
C LEU A 11 17.54 -14.15 21.97
N LYS A 12 16.38 -13.79 22.49
CA LYS A 12 15.36 -14.79 22.90
C LYS A 12 14.83 -15.62 21.71
N SER A 13 14.76 -15.04 20.52
CA SER A 13 14.26 -15.73 19.33
C SER A 13 15.14 -16.89 18.87
N TYR A 14 16.41 -16.97 19.27
CA TYR A 14 17.29 -18.11 18.97
C TYR A 14 16.92 -19.39 19.74
N PHE A 15 16.12 -19.24 20.81
CA PHE A 15 15.65 -20.37 21.63
C PHE A 15 14.21 -20.80 21.31
N LYS A 16 13.61 -20.22 20.24
CA LYS A 16 12.28 -20.58 19.74
C LYS A 16 12.36 -20.94 18.26
N LYS A 17 11.52 -21.90 17.82
CA LYS A 17 11.37 -22.27 16.41
C LYS A 17 10.31 -21.44 15.70
N GLU A 18 9.27 -21.03 16.43
CA GLU A 18 8.13 -20.28 15.93
C GLU A 18 7.95 -19.01 16.77
N TRP A 19 7.54 -17.92 16.14
CA TRP A 19 7.35 -16.63 16.78
C TRP A 19 5.91 -16.15 16.64
N ASN A 20 5.39 -15.57 17.71
CA ASN A 20 4.11 -14.90 17.74
C ASN A 20 4.30 -13.39 17.95
N PHE A 21 3.21 -12.62 17.94
CA PHE A 21 3.25 -11.17 18.09
C PHE A 21 4.02 -10.71 19.34
N ASP A 22 3.86 -11.41 20.47
CA ASP A 22 4.53 -11.04 21.73
C ASP A 22 6.05 -11.22 21.70
N ASP A 23 6.58 -11.97 20.75
CA ASP A 23 8.01 -12.14 20.57
C ASP A 23 8.68 -10.90 19.91
N TYR A 24 7.89 -10.03 19.27
CA TYR A 24 8.41 -8.86 18.59
C TYR A 24 8.51 -7.63 19.52
N PRO A 25 9.55 -6.80 19.35
CA PRO A 25 9.66 -5.54 20.08
C PRO A 25 8.72 -4.50 19.45
N THR A 26 7.74 -4.05 20.21
CA THR A 26 6.80 -3.02 19.76
C THR A 26 7.12 -1.65 20.36
N LYS A 27 6.72 -0.59 19.66
CA LYS A 27 6.72 0.79 20.10
C LYS A 27 5.38 1.45 19.76
N THR A 28 5.03 2.48 20.51
CA THR A 28 3.90 3.36 20.22
C THR A 28 4.37 4.80 20.12
N TRP A 29 3.65 5.63 19.39
CA TRP A 29 3.89 7.07 19.27
C TRP A 29 2.56 7.80 19.13
N GLU A 30 2.58 9.10 19.40
CA GLU A 30 1.48 10.01 19.13
C GLU A 30 1.68 10.68 17.78
N ASN A 31 0.59 10.89 17.03
CA ASN A 31 0.56 11.64 15.78
C ASN A 31 -0.06 13.02 16.03
N PRO A 32 0.73 14.04 16.39
CA PRO A 32 0.20 15.36 16.79
C PRO A 32 -0.53 16.08 15.63
N ASN A 33 -0.28 15.68 14.39
CA ASN A 33 -0.89 16.25 13.19
C ASN A 33 -1.95 15.30 12.58
N ALA A 34 -2.49 14.37 13.37
CA ALA A 34 -3.55 13.49 12.90
C ALA A 34 -4.80 14.31 12.53
N GLY A 35 -5.23 14.24 11.29
CA GLY A 35 -6.47 14.90 10.83
C GLY A 35 -7.76 14.25 11.37
N ASN A 36 -7.61 13.16 12.12
CA ASN A 36 -8.74 12.39 12.66
C ASN A 36 -8.26 11.57 13.87
N ASP A 37 -9.10 11.50 14.90
CA ASP A 37 -8.82 10.80 16.16
C ASP A 37 -8.48 9.31 15.96
N LYS A 38 -9.03 8.65 14.94
CA LYS A 38 -8.77 7.24 14.65
C LYS A 38 -7.32 6.93 14.36
N VAL A 39 -6.50 7.93 14.03
CA VAL A 39 -5.07 7.81 13.76
C VAL A 39 -4.21 8.67 14.69
N ALA A 40 -4.80 9.12 15.83
CA ALA A 40 -4.09 9.94 16.82
C ALA A 40 -2.86 9.23 17.41
N TYR A 41 -2.88 7.91 17.47
CA TYR A 41 -1.74 7.10 17.93
C TYR A 41 -1.35 6.07 16.87
N GLY A 42 -0.05 5.84 16.76
CA GLY A 42 0.53 4.75 15.98
C GLY A 42 1.20 3.71 16.87
N ALA A 43 1.25 2.48 16.40
CA ALA A 43 2.06 1.41 16.94
C ALA A 43 2.82 0.71 15.82
N GLY A 44 3.99 0.16 16.10
CA GLY A 44 4.79 -0.56 15.10
C GLY A 44 5.74 -1.55 15.73
N ILE A 45 6.16 -2.54 14.95
CA ILE A 45 7.26 -3.43 15.32
C ILE A 45 8.58 -2.72 15.03
N VAL A 46 9.46 -2.69 16.03
CA VAL A 46 10.78 -2.06 15.91
C VAL A 46 11.59 -2.75 14.81
N TYR A 47 12.15 -1.96 13.87
CA TYR A 47 12.89 -2.41 12.69
C TYR A 47 12.06 -3.10 11.59
N TRP A 48 10.73 -3.13 11.70
CA TRP A 48 9.85 -3.63 10.65
C TRP A 48 8.96 -2.49 10.14
N SER A 49 9.46 -1.74 9.16
CA SER A 49 8.88 -0.45 8.74
C SER A 49 7.46 -0.54 8.18
N GLY A 50 7.08 -1.64 7.55
CA GLY A 50 5.73 -1.81 6.98
C GLY A 50 4.70 -2.36 7.98
N MET A 51 5.10 -2.78 9.20
CA MET A 51 4.22 -3.38 10.18
C MET A 51 3.77 -2.34 11.20
N VAL A 52 2.63 -1.70 10.92
CA VAL A 52 2.08 -0.59 11.71
C VAL A 52 0.59 -0.78 11.97
N GLY A 53 0.10 -0.18 13.06
CA GLY A 53 -1.32 -0.06 13.40
C GLY A 53 -1.62 1.34 13.91
N HIS A 54 -2.83 1.81 13.71
CA HIS A 54 -3.29 3.12 14.16
C HIS A 54 -4.52 3.00 15.05
N GLY A 55 -4.75 3.99 15.89
CA GLY A 55 -5.92 4.02 16.76
C GLY A 55 -6.06 5.32 17.55
N GLU A 56 -7.20 5.50 18.17
CA GLU A 56 -7.53 6.67 19.02
C GLU A 56 -6.72 6.67 20.33
N THR A 57 -6.15 5.54 20.72
CA THR A 57 -5.33 5.38 21.91
C THR A 57 -4.16 4.45 21.62
N PRO A 58 -3.06 4.50 22.41
CA PRO A 58 -1.94 3.57 22.28
C PRO A 58 -2.39 2.09 22.29
N LYS A 59 -3.38 1.76 23.13
CA LYS A 59 -3.92 0.41 23.22
C LYS A 59 -4.66 -0.01 21.96
N LYS A 60 -5.51 0.86 21.37
CA LYS A 60 -6.19 0.59 20.09
C LYS A 60 -5.19 0.47 18.93
N ALA A 61 -4.15 1.30 18.91
CA ALA A 61 -3.08 1.18 17.91
C ALA A 61 -2.33 -0.17 18.02
N LEU A 62 -2.05 -0.66 19.22
CA LEU A 62 -1.44 -1.98 19.43
C LEU A 62 -2.36 -3.13 19.02
N ILE A 63 -3.67 -3.02 19.23
CA ILE A 63 -4.65 -4.01 18.76
C ILE A 63 -4.64 -4.04 17.22
N ALA A 64 -4.73 -2.88 16.57
CA ALA A 64 -4.67 -2.79 15.11
C ALA A 64 -3.35 -3.35 14.54
N LEU A 65 -2.22 -3.08 15.22
CA LEU A 65 -0.94 -3.68 14.85
C LEU A 65 -0.95 -5.21 14.96
N ASN A 66 -1.53 -5.77 16.02
CA ASN A 66 -1.64 -7.22 16.17
C ASN A 66 -2.54 -7.85 15.09
N ASP A 67 -3.61 -7.17 14.70
CA ASP A 67 -4.50 -7.65 13.63
C ASP A 67 -3.79 -7.60 12.27
N SER A 68 -3.01 -6.54 12.00
CA SER A 68 -2.12 -6.49 10.82
C SER A 68 -1.07 -7.60 10.82
N PHE A 69 -0.50 -7.93 11.98
CA PHE A 69 0.45 -9.02 12.13
C PHE A 69 -0.20 -10.39 11.85
N LYS A 70 -1.41 -10.65 12.36
CA LYS A 70 -2.16 -11.87 12.06
C LYS A 70 -2.42 -12.03 10.57
N LEU A 71 -2.92 -10.95 9.92
CA LEU A 71 -3.16 -10.95 8.48
C LEU A 71 -1.88 -11.23 7.69
N TYR A 72 -0.75 -10.70 8.14
CA TYR A 72 0.55 -11.02 7.52
C TYR A 72 0.89 -12.50 7.67
N THR A 73 0.71 -13.09 8.86
CA THR A 73 1.03 -14.51 9.12
C THR A 73 0.12 -15.48 8.37
N GLU A 74 -1.12 -15.09 8.08
CA GLU A 74 -2.06 -15.88 7.28
C GLU A 74 -1.66 -15.93 5.79
N ASN A 75 -0.93 -14.92 5.31
CA ASN A 75 -0.57 -14.78 3.90
C ASN A 75 0.93 -15.00 3.61
N ASN A 76 1.75 -15.30 4.63
CA ASN A 76 3.18 -15.49 4.47
C ASN A 76 3.67 -16.63 5.37
N ASP A 77 4.33 -17.60 4.76
CA ASP A 77 4.88 -18.76 5.47
C ASP A 77 6.11 -18.40 6.33
N ASP A 78 6.86 -17.37 5.91
CA ASP A 78 8.09 -16.96 6.57
C ASP A 78 7.93 -15.66 7.35
N LEU A 79 8.15 -15.74 8.67
CA LEU A 79 8.22 -14.57 9.54
C LEU A 79 9.67 -14.08 9.69
N PRO A 80 9.90 -12.76 9.60
CA PRO A 80 11.22 -12.22 9.89
C PRO A 80 11.54 -12.42 11.37
N ARG A 81 12.80 -12.80 11.68
CA ARG A 81 13.23 -13.02 13.07
C ARG A 81 12.99 -11.78 13.92
N PRO A 82 12.39 -11.90 15.13
CA PRO A 82 12.19 -10.78 16.04
C PRO A 82 13.45 -9.96 16.29
N GLY A 83 13.33 -8.64 16.24
CA GLY A 83 14.43 -7.70 16.48
C GLY A 83 15.48 -7.62 15.36
N THR A 84 15.22 -8.19 14.18
CA THR A 84 16.03 -7.95 12.99
C THR A 84 15.45 -6.82 12.15
N LYS A 85 16.31 -6.17 11.36
CA LYS A 85 15.86 -5.13 10.42
C LYS A 85 15.19 -5.80 9.22
N VAL A 86 13.93 -5.46 9.01
CA VAL A 86 13.16 -5.88 7.82
C VAL A 86 13.22 -4.72 6.82
N PRO A 87 13.89 -4.88 5.67
CA PRO A 87 13.95 -3.84 4.67
C PRO A 87 12.56 -3.58 4.10
N PHE A 88 12.28 -2.31 3.81
CA PHE A 88 11.09 -1.95 3.06
C PHE A 88 11.29 -2.41 1.61
N LYS A 89 10.40 -3.28 1.12
CA LYS A 89 10.38 -3.68 -0.28
C LYS A 89 9.33 -2.82 -0.99
N PHE A 90 9.78 -1.96 -1.88
CA PHE A 90 8.88 -1.29 -2.81
C PHE A 90 8.37 -2.32 -3.82
N ALA A 91 7.13 -2.15 -4.27
CA ALA A 91 6.62 -2.91 -5.40
C ALA A 91 7.46 -2.59 -6.65
N SER A 92 7.59 -3.56 -7.58
CA SER A 92 8.28 -3.36 -8.86
C SER A 92 7.63 -2.24 -9.66
N THR A 93 8.44 -1.52 -10.43
CA THR A 93 8.00 -0.54 -11.44
C THR A 93 8.40 -0.98 -12.86
N GLU A 94 8.98 -2.19 -13.01
CA GLU A 94 9.57 -2.65 -14.28
C GLU A 94 8.59 -2.67 -15.45
N ASN A 95 7.32 -2.92 -15.19
CA ASN A 95 6.30 -2.94 -16.25
C ASN A 95 5.73 -1.54 -16.52
N ILE A 96 5.40 -0.78 -15.46
CA ILE A 96 4.80 0.55 -15.64
C ILE A 96 5.80 1.52 -16.27
N ASP A 97 7.09 1.43 -15.93
CA ASP A 97 8.16 2.27 -16.48
C ASP A 97 8.34 2.09 -18.00
N LYS A 98 8.00 0.91 -18.57
CA LYS A 98 8.02 0.68 -20.02
C LYS A 98 7.05 1.59 -20.77
N TYR A 99 5.99 2.02 -20.11
CA TYR A 99 4.89 2.80 -20.67
C TYR A 99 4.85 4.23 -20.14
N GLU A 100 5.97 4.75 -19.61
CA GLU A 100 6.04 6.08 -18.96
C GLU A 100 5.39 7.17 -19.82
N LYS A 101 5.72 7.22 -21.11
CA LYS A 101 5.15 8.23 -22.02
C LYS A 101 3.63 8.14 -22.12
N THR A 102 3.10 6.93 -22.25
CA THR A 102 1.65 6.69 -22.31
C THR A 102 1.01 6.95 -20.95
N ALA A 103 1.69 6.63 -19.85
CA ALA A 103 1.24 6.93 -18.50
C ALA A 103 1.11 8.45 -18.28
N VAL A 104 2.14 9.25 -18.62
CA VAL A 104 2.12 10.71 -18.49
C VAL A 104 0.96 11.31 -19.28
N ASP A 105 0.76 10.87 -20.53
CA ASP A 105 -0.32 11.33 -21.39
C ASP A 105 -1.70 10.94 -20.83
N PHE A 106 -1.87 9.68 -20.42
CA PHE A 106 -3.09 9.17 -19.82
C PHE A 106 -3.47 9.90 -18.53
N PHE A 107 -2.51 10.09 -17.63
CA PHE A 107 -2.76 10.80 -16.38
C PHE A 107 -3.22 12.23 -16.63
N LYS A 108 -2.57 12.93 -17.55
CA LYS A 108 -2.94 14.29 -17.92
C LYS A 108 -4.31 14.34 -18.60
N GLU A 109 -4.50 13.54 -19.64
CA GLU A 109 -5.66 13.66 -20.53
C GLU A 109 -6.89 12.90 -20.03
N VAL A 110 -6.74 11.80 -19.28
CA VAL A 110 -7.86 11.01 -18.75
C VAL A 110 -8.17 11.37 -17.30
N LEU A 111 -7.15 11.39 -16.44
CA LEU A 111 -7.34 11.60 -15.01
C LEU A 111 -7.25 13.06 -14.59
N ASN A 112 -6.77 13.96 -15.47
CA ASN A 112 -6.49 15.36 -15.17
C ASN A 112 -5.52 15.51 -13.97
N MET A 113 -4.47 14.69 -13.94
CA MET A 113 -3.46 14.62 -12.89
C MET A 113 -2.06 14.68 -13.48
N ASP A 114 -1.08 15.09 -12.66
CA ASP A 114 0.33 14.97 -12.99
C ASP A 114 0.84 13.58 -12.59
N TYR A 115 1.37 12.82 -13.55
CA TYR A 115 1.95 11.50 -13.30
C TYR A 115 3.10 11.55 -12.29
N TYR A 116 3.93 12.58 -12.34
CA TYR A 116 5.06 12.73 -11.42
C TYR A 116 4.69 13.28 -10.04
N GLY A 117 3.42 13.63 -9.83
CA GLY A 117 2.89 14.02 -8.53
C GLY A 117 2.66 12.85 -7.56
N GLY A 118 2.81 11.60 -8.00
CA GLY A 118 2.62 10.39 -7.22
C GLY A 118 3.70 9.34 -7.43
N PHE A 119 3.60 8.25 -6.68
CA PHE A 119 4.41 7.04 -6.88
C PHE A 119 3.51 5.90 -7.35
N TYR A 120 3.83 5.33 -8.49
CA TYR A 120 3.06 4.24 -9.10
C TYR A 120 3.96 3.03 -9.32
N SER A 121 3.38 1.84 -9.17
CA SER A 121 4.08 0.56 -9.29
C SER A 121 3.31 -0.38 -10.21
N ASP A 122 3.88 -1.53 -10.48
CA ASP A 122 3.24 -2.59 -11.28
C ASP A 122 1.92 -3.11 -10.67
N GLY A 123 1.66 -2.84 -9.39
CA GLY A 123 0.40 -3.15 -8.72
C GLY A 123 -0.61 -1.99 -8.66
N SER A 124 -0.28 -0.80 -9.19
CA SER A 124 -1.21 0.34 -9.17
C SER A 124 -2.38 0.12 -10.13
N ILE A 125 -3.59 0.39 -9.65
CA ILE A 125 -4.86 0.22 -10.39
C ILE A 125 -5.66 1.53 -10.43
N LEU A 126 -6.62 1.66 -11.35
CA LEU A 126 -7.45 2.87 -11.48
C LEU A 126 -8.31 3.14 -10.23
N ALA A 127 -8.74 2.13 -9.51
CA ALA A 127 -9.51 2.28 -8.28
C ALA A 127 -8.81 3.11 -7.19
N LEU A 128 -7.48 3.27 -7.25
CA LEU A 128 -6.72 4.14 -6.33
C LEU A 128 -7.09 5.64 -6.48
N PHE A 129 -7.68 6.03 -7.60
CA PHE A 129 -8.06 7.41 -7.89
C PHE A 129 -9.54 7.68 -7.62
N GLU A 130 -10.31 6.65 -7.28
CA GLU A 130 -11.73 6.78 -6.95
C GLU A 130 -11.93 7.22 -5.50
N PRO A 131 -12.94 8.05 -5.20
CA PRO A 131 -13.30 8.38 -3.82
C PRO A 131 -13.86 7.13 -3.13
N TYR A 132 -13.25 6.73 -2.00
CA TYR A 132 -13.62 5.54 -1.24
C TYR A 132 -14.78 5.79 -0.23
N ASP A 133 -15.20 7.04 -0.05
CA ASP A 133 -16.25 7.43 0.88
C ASP A 133 -17.60 7.71 0.19
N ASN A 134 -17.67 7.57 -1.14
CA ASN A 134 -18.89 7.84 -1.93
C ASN A 134 -18.99 6.93 -3.16
N ASP A 135 -19.69 5.81 -3.00
CA ASP A 135 -19.86 4.79 -4.06
C ASP A 135 -20.49 5.33 -5.35
N GLU A 136 -21.43 6.31 -5.26
CA GLU A 136 -22.08 6.86 -6.45
C GLU A 136 -21.11 7.72 -7.25
N VAL A 137 -20.29 8.54 -6.57
CA VAL A 137 -19.25 9.34 -7.23
C VAL A 137 -18.17 8.44 -7.84
N ALA A 138 -17.77 7.37 -7.13
CA ALA A 138 -16.82 6.39 -7.66
C ALA A 138 -17.33 5.73 -8.95
N LYS A 139 -18.59 5.29 -8.98
CA LYS A 139 -19.22 4.70 -10.19
C LYS A 139 -19.28 5.67 -11.37
N GLU A 140 -19.63 6.92 -11.13
CA GLU A 140 -19.67 7.95 -12.19
C GLU A 140 -18.25 8.26 -12.69
N MET A 141 -17.26 8.32 -11.80
CA MET A 141 -15.86 8.51 -12.17
C MET A 141 -15.33 7.34 -13.01
N LYS A 142 -15.61 6.09 -12.62
CA LYS A 142 -15.28 4.88 -13.39
C LYS A 142 -15.83 4.97 -14.81
N LYS A 143 -17.12 5.29 -14.96
CA LYS A 143 -17.76 5.45 -16.29
C LYS A 143 -17.10 6.56 -17.12
N ALA A 144 -16.78 7.70 -16.48
CA ALA A 144 -16.13 8.82 -17.16
C ALA A 144 -14.72 8.45 -17.64
N ILE A 145 -13.94 7.73 -16.84
CA ILE A 145 -12.59 7.25 -17.20
C ILE A 145 -12.67 6.30 -18.39
N ILE A 146 -13.55 5.28 -18.34
CA ILE A 146 -13.75 4.31 -19.45
C ILE A 146 -14.12 5.05 -20.73
N LYS A 147 -15.14 5.91 -20.68
CA LYS A 147 -15.60 6.68 -21.84
C LYS A 147 -14.50 7.57 -22.42
N ARG A 148 -13.72 8.25 -21.56
CA ARG A 148 -12.66 9.15 -22.00
C ARG A 148 -11.50 8.37 -22.63
N THR A 149 -11.14 7.23 -22.07
CA THR A 149 -10.13 6.32 -22.64
C THR A 149 -10.54 5.83 -24.03
N LEU A 150 -11.78 5.38 -24.18
CA LEU A 150 -12.30 4.96 -25.47
C LEU A 150 -12.28 6.10 -26.49
N LEU A 151 -12.70 7.32 -26.09
CA LEU A 151 -12.71 8.49 -26.98
C LEU A 151 -11.33 8.91 -27.45
N LEU A 152 -10.34 8.92 -26.56
CA LEU A 152 -9.00 9.46 -26.83
C LEU A 152 -8.07 8.44 -27.48
N TYR A 153 -8.20 7.16 -27.11
CA TYR A 153 -7.28 6.12 -27.54
C TYR A 153 -7.93 4.99 -28.36
N GLY A 154 -9.25 4.99 -28.51
CA GLY A 154 -9.98 3.90 -29.19
C GLY A 154 -10.06 2.60 -28.39
N VAL A 155 -9.65 2.58 -27.13
CA VAL A 155 -9.54 1.40 -26.29
C VAL A 155 -10.68 1.35 -25.28
N ASP A 156 -11.46 0.27 -25.30
CA ASP A 156 -12.45 -0.03 -24.25
C ASP A 156 -11.75 -0.79 -23.12
N ILE A 157 -11.68 -0.15 -21.95
CA ILE A 157 -11.04 -0.72 -20.76
C ILE A 157 -12.03 -1.30 -19.76
N THR A 158 -13.30 -1.51 -20.14
CA THR A 158 -14.35 -1.98 -19.22
C THR A 158 -13.96 -3.27 -18.50
N ASP A 159 -13.45 -4.26 -19.24
CA ASP A 159 -13.10 -5.57 -18.70
C ASP A 159 -11.76 -5.61 -17.96
N ILE A 160 -10.91 -4.60 -18.15
CA ILE A 160 -9.58 -4.53 -17.54
C ILE A 160 -9.43 -3.32 -16.61
N TYR A 161 -10.52 -2.65 -16.25
CA TYR A 161 -10.49 -1.46 -15.41
C TYR A 161 -9.82 -1.68 -14.04
N ASP A 162 -10.04 -2.86 -13.47
CA ASP A 162 -9.51 -3.24 -12.16
C ASP A 162 -8.13 -3.95 -12.26
N GLU A 163 -7.60 -4.07 -13.47
CA GLU A 163 -6.26 -4.60 -13.71
C GLU A 163 -5.17 -3.53 -13.47
N PRO A 164 -3.90 -3.94 -13.31
CA PRO A 164 -2.79 -3.00 -13.18
C PRO A 164 -2.71 -1.98 -14.33
N LEU A 165 -2.40 -0.72 -14.00
CA LEU A 165 -2.33 0.39 -14.96
C LEU A 165 -1.47 0.09 -16.19
N TRP A 166 -0.35 -0.61 -16.00
CA TRP A 166 0.54 -0.94 -17.11
C TRP A 166 -0.13 -1.81 -18.19
N LYS A 167 -1.11 -2.64 -17.82
CA LYS A 167 -1.89 -3.42 -18.80
C LYS A 167 -2.80 -2.52 -19.65
N ILE A 168 -3.37 -1.49 -19.05
CA ILE A 168 -4.17 -0.48 -19.76
C ILE A 168 -3.27 0.27 -20.75
N PHE A 169 -2.08 0.69 -20.30
CA PHE A 169 -1.12 1.38 -21.16
C PHE A 169 -0.59 0.49 -22.29
N GLU A 170 -0.38 -0.80 -22.01
CA GLU A 170 -0.02 -1.77 -23.03
C GLU A 170 -1.09 -1.89 -24.11
N MET A 171 -2.38 -1.93 -23.74
CA MET A 171 -3.47 -1.93 -24.71
C MET A 171 -3.51 -0.66 -25.56
N ILE A 172 -3.36 0.50 -24.93
CA ILE A 172 -3.33 1.78 -25.65
C ILE A 172 -2.19 1.81 -26.66
N GLU A 173 -1.01 1.27 -26.34
CA GLU A 173 0.10 1.25 -27.30
C GLU A 173 -0.06 0.25 -28.42
N LYS A 174 -0.80 -0.83 -28.24
CA LYS A 174 -1.11 -1.82 -29.30
C LYS A 174 -2.11 -1.30 -30.34
N GLU A 175 -2.92 -0.30 -29.96
CA GLU A 175 -3.93 0.29 -30.87
C GLU A 175 -3.41 1.54 -31.61
N LYS A 176 -2.20 2.04 -31.29
CA LYS A 176 -1.51 3.14 -31.98
C LYS A 176 -0.80 2.64 -33.26
#